data_119f309962862004a24378baa4f2117c
#
_entry.id   119f309962862004a24378baa4f2117c
#
_cell.length_a   1.000
_cell.length_b   1.000
_cell.length_c   1.000
_cell.angle_alpha   90.00
_cell.angle_beta   90.00
_cell.angle_gamma   90.00
#
_symmetry.space_group_name_H-M   'P 1'
#
loop_
_entity.id
_entity.type
_entity.pdbx_description
1 polymer ?
#
loop_
_entity_poly.entity_id
_entity_poly.type
_entity_poly.pdbx_seq_one_letter_code
_entity_poly.pdbx_strand_id
1 'polypeptide(L)'
;MKKFNQKIQAFFFLIFLSLIVNSSSEETNRLYEIRLDPKGWGNASPQDIKAVLYSTCDSIHKHFGPLKEKEPLRVVRDKSGPIVLFKRNPNGEIIIKLNTGDRFWCQYAYQMAHEFCHVLCRFKNGSQTNLWFEESLCEMASMFALKSMAKTWKTNPPYSNWKSYASAIDDYLGDIVLKNKLPEDISVADYYKKNAETLAKDPVNRPINGKIATALLSSFETNPEHWASIHYINNGKAKEELTFEQYLKNWLDESPKKHHIFIHSIARKLGISL
;
A
#
# COMPACT_ATOMS: atom_id res chain seq x y z
N MET A 1 46.66 -18.65 25.65
CA MET A 1 46.28 -17.79 24.49
C MET A 1 45.46 -18.49 23.40
N LYS A 2 45.72 -19.75 23.02
CA LYS A 2 44.94 -20.45 21.96
C LYS A 2 43.45 -20.73 22.27
N LYS A 3 43.05 -20.96 23.53
CA LYS A 3 41.67 -21.23 23.92
C LYS A 3 40.76 -20.00 23.97
N PHE A 4 41.31 -18.79 24.10
CA PHE A 4 40.54 -17.56 24.16
C PHE A 4 40.07 -17.14 22.74
N ASN A 5 40.87 -17.36 21.71
CA ASN A 5 40.52 -17.05 20.32
C ASN A 5 39.40 -17.95 19.75
N GLN A 6 39.29 -19.21 20.21
CA GLN A 6 38.23 -20.09 19.71
C GLN A 6 36.83 -19.70 20.22
N LYS A 7 36.73 -19.17 21.44
CA LYS A 7 35.43 -18.70 21.99
C LYS A 7 34.95 -17.41 21.30
N ILE A 8 35.88 -16.51 20.94
CA ILE A 8 35.53 -15.28 20.23
C ILE A 8 35.08 -15.60 18.80
N GLN A 9 35.75 -16.52 18.10
CA GLN A 9 35.33 -16.95 16.75
C GLN A 9 33.97 -17.64 16.75
N ALA A 10 33.66 -18.47 17.73
CA ALA A 10 32.35 -19.12 17.86
C ALA A 10 31.23 -18.10 18.17
N PHE A 11 31.53 -17.07 18.96
CA PHE A 11 30.57 -16.02 19.29
C PHE A 11 30.24 -15.12 18.06
N PHE A 12 31.23 -14.76 17.26
CA PHE A 12 31.02 -14.03 15.99
C PHE A 12 30.28 -14.88 14.96
N PHE A 13 30.53 -16.18 14.89
CA PHE A 13 29.83 -17.09 13.98
C PHE A 13 28.35 -17.27 14.35
N LEU A 14 28.02 -17.32 15.65
CA LEU A 14 26.64 -17.41 16.16
C LEU A 14 25.86 -16.09 15.92
N ILE A 15 26.51 -14.92 16.06
CA ILE A 15 25.87 -13.62 15.75
C ILE A 15 25.65 -13.49 14.24
N PHE A 16 26.56 -13.96 13.40
CA PHE A 16 26.39 -13.93 11.95
C PHE A 16 25.29 -14.90 11.47
N LEU A 17 25.16 -16.08 12.11
CA LEU A 17 24.08 -17.03 11.81
C LEU A 17 22.70 -16.50 12.25
N SER A 18 22.61 -15.79 13.37
CA SER A 18 21.34 -15.18 13.82
C SER A 18 20.89 -14.02 12.94
N LEU A 19 21.81 -13.25 12.35
CA LEU A 19 21.51 -12.19 11.39
C LEU A 19 21.05 -12.75 10.02
N ILE A 20 21.61 -13.87 9.58
CA ILE A 20 21.21 -14.55 8.33
C ILE A 20 19.84 -15.23 8.53
N VAL A 21 19.55 -15.80 9.68
CA VAL A 21 18.28 -16.46 9.97
C VAL A 21 17.13 -15.46 10.06
N ASN A 22 17.35 -14.24 10.58
CA ASN A 22 16.30 -13.19 10.61
C ASN A 22 15.99 -12.62 9.22
N SER A 23 16.97 -12.48 8.32
CA SER A 23 16.69 -12.02 6.95
C SER A 23 15.96 -13.06 6.11
N SER A 24 16.21 -14.36 6.32
CA SER A 24 15.56 -15.44 5.59
C SER A 24 14.13 -15.71 6.06
N SER A 25 13.77 -15.43 7.31
CA SER A 25 12.42 -15.64 7.83
C SER A 25 11.42 -14.56 7.39
N GLU A 26 11.86 -13.32 7.16
CA GLU A 26 11.00 -12.27 6.59
C GLU A 26 10.72 -12.51 5.09
N GLU A 27 11.68 -13.03 4.32
CA GLU A 27 11.47 -13.38 2.91
C GLU A 27 10.47 -14.53 2.69
N THR A 28 10.37 -15.47 3.64
CA THR A 28 9.47 -16.64 3.52
C THR A 28 8.00 -16.33 3.74
N ASN A 29 7.65 -15.18 4.34
CA ASN A 29 6.27 -14.82 4.68
C ASN A 29 5.62 -13.78 3.75
N ARG A 30 6.35 -13.26 2.77
CA ARG A 30 5.76 -12.31 1.82
C ARG A 30 4.80 -13.00 0.87
N LEU A 31 3.64 -12.36 0.67
CA LEU A 31 2.58 -12.80 -0.26
C LEU A 31 2.86 -12.41 -1.70
N TYR A 32 4.00 -11.81 -1.97
CA TYR A 32 4.37 -11.26 -3.26
C TYR A 32 5.86 -11.43 -3.50
N GLU A 33 6.21 -11.49 -4.76
CA GLU A 33 7.58 -11.49 -5.24
C GLU A 33 7.75 -10.36 -6.25
N ILE A 34 8.69 -9.44 -6.02
CA ILE A 34 8.96 -8.32 -6.93
C ILE A 34 10.04 -8.72 -7.93
N ARG A 35 9.66 -8.76 -9.21
CA ARG A 35 10.53 -8.92 -10.36
C ARG A 35 10.62 -7.59 -11.08
N LEU A 36 11.74 -6.90 -10.91
CA LEU A 36 11.99 -5.59 -11.50
C LEU A 36 12.52 -5.76 -12.92
N ASP A 37 11.92 -5.05 -13.89
CA ASP A 37 12.54 -4.85 -15.20
C ASP A 37 13.77 -3.94 -15.02
N PRO A 38 14.95 -4.33 -15.50
CA PRO A 38 16.18 -3.59 -15.23
C PRO A 38 16.33 -2.28 -16.02
N LYS A 39 15.41 -1.97 -16.95
CA LYS A 39 15.59 -0.86 -17.89
C LYS A 39 14.75 0.37 -17.52
N GLY A 40 15.26 1.54 -17.89
CA GLY A 40 14.50 2.80 -17.89
C GLY A 40 14.48 3.57 -16.57
N TRP A 41 15.21 3.14 -15.55
CA TRP A 41 15.19 3.71 -14.20
C TRP A 41 16.18 4.87 -13.95
N GLY A 42 16.89 5.32 -15.01
CA GLY A 42 17.90 6.37 -14.87
C GLY A 42 19.11 5.91 -14.05
N ASN A 43 19.53 6.71 -13.08
CA ASN A 43 20.72 6.47 -12.25
C ASN A 43 20.46 5.59 -11.01
N ALA A 44 19.25 5.06 -10.83
CA ALA A 44 18.94 4.18 -9.70
C ALA A 44 19.45 2.75 -9.95
N SER A 45 20.07 2.13 -8.95
CA SER A 45 20.42 0.72 -9.05
C SER A 45 19.16 -0.17 -8.90
N PRO A 46 19.07 -1.30 -9.61
CA PRO A 46 17.96 -2.24 -9.45
C PRO A 46 17.81 -2.75 -8.01
N GLN A 47 18.90 -2.90 -7.28
CA GLN A 47 18.92 -3.33 -5.89
C GLN A 47 18.28 -2.28 -4.98
N ASP A 48 18.64 -1.01 -5.16
CA ASP A 48 18.06 0.10 -4.37
C ASP A 48 16.58 0.25 -4.65
N ILE A 49 16.17 0.18 -5.92
CA ILE A 49 14.75 0.20 -6.29
C ILE A 49 14.00 -0.92 -5.59
N LYS A 50 14.48 -2.17 -5.69
CA LYS A 50 13.85 -3.31 -5.01
C LYS A 50 13.75 -3.10 -3.50
N ALA A 51 14.80 -2.57 -2.86
CA ALA A 51 14.81 -2.29 -1.43
C ALA A 51 13.69 -1.30 -1.03
N VAL A 52 13.50 -0.22 -1.82
CA VAL A 52 12.39 0.72 -1.62
C VAL A 52 11.04 0.04 -1.83
N LEU A 53 10.87 -0.70 -2.93
CA LEU A 53 9.60 -1.35 -3.27
C LEU A 53 9.20 -2.40 -2.21
N TYR A 54 10.14 -3.22 -1.73
CA TYR A 54 9.87 -4.16 -0.64
C TYR A 54 9.53 -3.44 0.66
N SER A 55 10.29 -2.41 1.05
CA SER A 55 9.98 -1.62 2.24
C SER A 55 8.57 -1.00 2.18
N THR A 56 8.17 -0.56 0.99
CA THR A 56 6.83 -0.01 0.74
C THR A 56 5.74 -1.07 0.90
N CYS A 57 5.86 -2.18 0.19
CA CYS A 57 4.84 -3.24 0.23
C CYS A 57 4.74 -3.89 1.61
N ASP A 58 5.87 -4.14 2.28
CA ASP A 58 5.91 -4.70 3.64
C ASP A 58 5.21 -3.78 4.65
N SER A 59 5.24 -2.45 4.44
CA SER A 59 4.57 -1.47 5.29
C SER A 59 3.06 -1.70 5.41
N ILE A 60 2.43 -2.20 4.35
CA ILE A 60 0.99 -2.50 4.30
C ILE A 60 0.75 -3.98 4.55
N HIS A 61 1.52 -4.84 3.85
CA HIS A 61 1.34 -6.28 3.84
C HIS A 61 1.44 -6.94 5.22
N LYS A 62 2.28 -6.42 6.12
CA LYS A 62 2.41 -6.94 7.49
C LYS A 62 1.11 -6.96 8.29
N HIS A 63 0.08 -6.23 7.84
CA HIS A 63 -1.24 -6.17 8.45
C HIS A 63 -2.23 -7.19 7.86
N PHE A 64 -1.82 -7.87 6.77
CA PHE A 64 -2.56 -8.99 6.21
C PHE A 64 -2.06 -10.28 6.88
N GLY A 65 -2.95 -11.16 7.24
CA GLY A 65 -2.59 -12.49 7.75
C GLY A 65 -1.88 -13.35 6.69
N PRO A 66 -1.41 -14.55 7.03
CA PRO A 66 -0.80 -15.46 6.08
C PRO A 66 -1.79 -15.80 4.97
N LEU A 67 -1.49 -15.41 3.74
CA LEU A 67 -2.22 -15.82 2.55
C LEU A 67 -1.57 -17.07 1.96
N LYS A 68 -2.34 -17.83 1.18
CA LYS A 68 -1.93 -19.17 0.74
C LYS A 68 -0.96 -19.18 -0.44
N GLU A 69 -0.90 -18.12 -1.26
CA GLU A 69 -0.15 -18.09 -2.51
C GLU A 69 0.60 -16.77 -2.69
N LYS A 70 1.81 -16.84 -3.24
CA LYS A 70 2.60 -15.65 -3.56
C LYS A 70 2.19 -15.09 -4.91
N GLU A 71 1.93 -13.77 -4.95
CA GLU A 71 1.66 -13.05 -6.19
C GLU A 71 2.96 -12.57 -6.85
N PRO A 72 3.29 -13.04 -8.06
CA PRO A 72 4.44 -12.53 -8.79
C PRO A 72 4.11 -11.16 -9.39
N LEU A 73 4.83 -10.13 -8.97
CA LEU A 73 4.69 -8.75 -9.44
C LEU A 73 5.84 -8.42 -10.41
N ARG A 74 5.51 -8.06 -11.65
CA ARG A 74 6.47 -7.50 -12.60
C ARG A 74 6.38 -5.99 -12.57
N VAL A 75 7.40 -5.33 -12.01
CA VAL A 75 7.45 -3.86 -11.94
C VAL A 75 8.29 -3.33 -13.09
N VAL A 76 7.70 -2.45 -13.89
CA VAL A 76 8.32 -1.86 -15.09
C VAL A 76 8.26 -0.34 -15.04
N ARG A 77 9.24 0.32 -15.64
CA ARG A 77 9.22 1.77 -15.88
C ARG A 77 8.46 2.08 -17.15
N ASP A 78 7.40 2.88 -17.02
CA ASP A 78 6.59 3.29 -18.18
C ASP A 78 6.01 4.70 -17.95
N LYS A 79 6.03 5.54 -18.98
CA LYS A 79 5.46 6.89 -18.94
C LYS A 79 3.94 6.90 -18.80
N SER A 80 3.27 5.81 -19.14
CA SER A 80 1.82 5.66 -18.95
C SER A 80 1.42 5.29 -17.51
N GLY A 81 2.40 5.00 -16.62
CA GLY A 81 2.15 4.74 -15.20
C GLY A 81 1.86 6.01 -14.40
N PRO A 82 1.60 5.90 -13.07
CA PRO A 82 1.45 4.61 -12.39
C PRO A 82 0.15 3.91 -12.80
N ILE A 83 0.20 2.59 -12.95
CA ILE A 83 -0.98 1.75 -13.20
C ILE A 83 -0.66 0.26 -12.97
N VAL A 84 -1.58 -0.48 -12.36
CA VAL A 84 -1.59 -1.94 -12.37
C VAL A 84 -2.47 -2.44 -13.51
N LEU A 85 -1.97 -3.41 -14.27
CA LEU A 85 -2.74 -4.01 -15.37
C LEU A 85 -3.50 -5.24 -14.86
N PHE A 86 -4.84 -5.20 -14.89
CA PHE A 86 -5.71 -6.29 -14.42
C PHE A 86 -5.68 -7.55 -15.31
N LYS A 87 -4.73 -7.65 -16.22
CA LYS A 87 -4.45 -8.84 -17.03
C LYS A 87 -3.02 -9.29 -16.77
N ARG A 88 -2.87 -10.52 -16.30
CA ARG A 88 -1.54 -11.13 -16.11
C ARG A 88 -0.83 -11.31 -17.46
N ASN A 89 0.47 -11.18 -17.43
CA ASN A 89 1.29 -11.52 -18.58
C ASN A 89 1.35 -13.06 -18.81
N PRO A 90 1.96 -13.54 -19.93
CA PRO A 90 2.08 -14.96 -20.19
C PRO A 90 2.82 -15.77 -19.11
N ASN A 91 3.62 -15.14 -18.27
CA ASN A 91 4.33 -15.76 -17.15
C ASN A 91 3.49 -15.79 -15.86
N GLY A 92 2.21 -15.38 -15.91
CA GLY A 92 1.32 -15.32 -14.76
C GLY A 92 1.57 -14.13 -13.83
N GLU A 93 2.47 -13.20 -14.19
CA GLU A 93 2.84 -12.05 -13.36
C GLU A 93 1.82 -10.91 -13.50
N ILE A 94 1.55 -10.22 -12.40
CA ILE A 94 0.82 -8.95 -12.37
C ILE A 94 1.79 -7.84 -12.78
N ILE A 95 1.42 -7.04 -13.79
CA ILE A 95 2.26 -5.94 -14.26
C ILE A 95 1.89 -4.67 -13.53
N ILE A 96 2.86 -4.07 -12.85
CA ILE A 96 2.79 -2.75 -12.25
C ILE A 96 3.72 -1.82 -13.01
N LYS A 97 3.18 -0.78 -13.61
CA LYS A 97 3.93 0.29 -14.27
C LYS A 97 4.13 1.44 -13.30
N LEU A 98 5.35 1.96 -13.18
CA LEU A 98 5.66 3.15 -12.42
C LEU A 98 6.19 4.25 -13.33
N ASN A 99 5.73 5.48 -13.11
CA ASN A 99 6.21 6.67 -13.83
C ASN A 99 7.14 7.49 -12.93
N THR A 100 8.24 6.88 -12.54
CA THR A 100 9.30 7.52 -11.75
C THR A 100 10.67 6.95 -12.18
N GLY A 101 11.75 7.55 -11.72
CA GLY A 101 13.11 7.12 -12.07
C GLY A 101 14.13 7.74 -11.14
N ASP A 102 15.42 7.57 -11.45
CA ASP A 102 16.52 8.06 -10.66
C ASP A 102 16.38 7.71 -9.16
N ARG A 103 16.67 8.62 -8.25
CA ARG A 103 16.59 8.42 -6.80
C ARG A 103 15.38 9.08 -6.16
N PHE A 104 14.28 9.20 -6.90
CA PHE A 104 13.02 9.76 -6.37
C PHE A 104 12.28 8.75 -5.48
N TRP A 105 12.92 8.28 -4.40
CA TRP A 105 12.46 7.17 -3.56
C TRP A 105 11.06 7.37 -3.00
N CYS A 106 10.68 8.59 -2.63
CA CYS A 106 9.33 8.89 -2.17
C CYS A 106 8.28 8.64 -3.26
N GLN A 107 8.60 8.96 -4.53
CA GLN A 107 7.69 8.70 -5.65
C GLN A 107 7.57 7.20 -5.95
N TYR A 108 8.69 6.43 -5.83
CA TYR A 108 8.62 4.97 -5.93
C TYR A 108 7.69 4.40 -4.85
N ALA A 109 7.88 4.83 -3.60
CA ALA A 109 7.06 4.36 -2.48
C ALA A 109 5.59 4.73 -2.68
N TYR A 110 5.29 5.97 -3.03
CA TYR A 110 3.92 6.45 -3.23
C TYR A 110 3.21 5.68 -4.34
N GLN A 111 3.82 5.60 -5.52
CA GLN A 111 3.22 4.93 -6.67
C GLN A 111 3.09 3.42 -6.43
N MET A 112 4.12 2.78 -5.87
CA MET A 112 4.08 1.34 -5.60
C MET A 112 3.01 0.98 -4.58
N ALA A 113 2.85 1.76 -3.51
CA ALA A 113 1.82 1.51 -2.50
C ALA A 113 0.40 1.62 -3.08
N HIS A 114 0.17 2.60 -3.97
CA HIS A 114 -1.08 2.78 -4.69
C HIS A 114 -1.42 1.54 -5.51
N GLU A 115 -0.52 1.15 -6.42
CA GLU A 115 -0.75 0.03 -7.33
C GLU A 115 -0.78 -1.32 -6.60
N PHE A 116 0.00 -1.46 -5.53
CA PHE A 116 -0.04 -2.65 -4.68
C PHE A 116 -1.35 -2.76 -3.90
N CYS A 117 -1.97 -1.65 -3.52
CA CYS A 117 -3.28 -1.65 -2.89
C CYS A 117 -4.36 -2.26 -3.81
N HIS A 118 -4.36 -1.94 -5.10
CA HIS A 118 -5.23 -2.60 -6.08
C HIS A 118 -5.01 -4.13 -6.13
N VAL A 119 -3.76 -4.59 -6.02
CA VAL A 119 -3.46 -6.03 -5.92
C VAL A 119 -4.06 -6.62 -4.66
N LEU A 120 -3.95 -5.92 -3.52
CA LEU A 120 -4.51 -6.33 -2.23
C LEU A 120 -6.05 -6.33 -2.22
N CYS A 121 -6.69 -5.48 -3.03
CA CYS A 121 -8.13 -5.49 -3.29
C CYS A 121 -8.57 -6.66 -4.21
N ARG A 122 -7.81 -7.75 -4.21
CA ARG A 122 -8.00 -9.00 -4.97
C ARG A 122 -7.65 -8.94 -6.44
N PHE A 123 -6.98 -7.91 -6.92
CA PHE A 123 -6.61 -7.85 -8.34
C PHE A 123 -7.79 -8.15 -9.27
N LYS A 124 -8.94 -7.50 -9.00
CA LYS A 124 -10.19 -7.74 -9.70
C LYS A 124 -10.86 -6.40 -10.02
N ASN A 125 -11.37 -6.27 -11.24
CA ASN A 125 -12.23 -5.14 -11.57
C ASN A 125 -13.48 -5.18 -10.69
N GLY A 126 -13.61 -4.19 -9.82
CA GLY A 126 -14.77 -3.98 -8.97
C GLY A 126 -15.91 -3.25 -9.69
N SER A 127 -16.85 -2.68 -8.92
CA SER A 127 -17.90 -1.80 -9.42
C SER A 127 -17.31 -0.55 -10.06
N GLN A 128 -17.57 -0.31 -11.34
CA GLN A 128 -17.05 0.88 -12.02
C GLN A 128 -17.58 2.18 -11.38
N THR A 129 -18.85 2.21 -10.98
CA THR A 129 -19.50 3.35 -10.32
C THR A 129 -18.87 3.66 -8.96
N ASN A 130 -18.34 2.64 -8.25
CA ASN A 130 -17.78 2.77 -6.91
C ASN A 130 -16.24 2.64 -6.90
N LEU A 131 -15.59 2.56 -8.06
CA LEU A 131 -14.13 2.47 -8.19
C LEU A 131 -13.40 3.62 -7.47
N TRP A 132 -14.02 4.80 -7.40
CA TRP A 132 -13.48 5.95 -6.68
C TRP A 132 -13.14 5.64 -5.21
N PHE A 133 -13.89 4.73 -4.57
CA PHE A 133 -13.61 4.38 -3.18
C PHE A 133 -12.37 3.48 -3.08
N GLU A 134 -12.20 2.54 -4.01
CA GLU A 134 -10.96 1.76 -4.11
C GLU A 134 -9.76 2.68 -4.42
N GLU A 135 -9.90 3.62 -5.35
CA GLU A 135 -8.89 4.65 -5.63
C GLU A 135 -8.54 5.48 -4.37
N SER A 136 -9.56 5.85 -3.58
CA SER A 136 -9.33 6.54 -2.30
C SER A 136 -8.58 5.66 -1.29
N LEU A 137 -8.84 4.36 -1.25
CA LEU A 137 -8.09 3.40 -0.43
C LEU A 137 -6.63 3.29 -0.93
N CYS A 138 -6.40 3.31 -2.23
CA CYS A 138 -5.06 3.25 -2.82
C CYS A 138 -4.25 4.53 -2.53
N GLU A 139 -4.86 5.72 -2.63
CA GLU A 139 -4.26 6.98 -2.20
C GLU A 139 -3.93 6.95 -0.69
N MET A 140 -4.81 6.39 0.13
CA MET A 140 -4.60 6.22 1.56
C MET A 140 -3.46 5.23 1.86
N ALA A 141 -3.37 4.14 1.11
CA ALA A 141 -2.28 3.16 1.22
C ALA A 141 -0.92 3.81 0.92
N SER A 142 -0.87 4.73 -0.05
CA SER A 142 0.35 5.50 -0.36
C SER A 142 0.81 6.34 0.83
N MET A 143 -0.10 7.09 1.45
CA MET A 143 0.21 7.91 2.63
C MET A 143 0.58 7.05 3.84
N PHE A 144 -0.14 5.97 4.07
CA PHE A 144 0.12 5.02 5.17
C PHE A 144 1.50 4.35 5.02
N ALA A 145 1.86 3.91 3.81
CA ALA A 145 3.16 3.33 3.54
C ALA A 145 4.30 4.33 3.79
N LEU A 146 4.18 5.56 3.27
CA LEU A 146 5.16 6.61 3.53
C LEU A 146 5.35 6.86 5.03
N LYS A 147 4.26 6.98 5.80
CA LYS A 147 4.33 7.18 7.26
C LYS A 147 5.01 6.01 7.96
N SER A 148 4.65 4.79 7.59
CA SER A 148 5.26 3.57 8.15
C SER A 148 6.75 3.51 7.81
N MET A 149 7.14 3.82 6.57
CA MET A 149 8.53 3.87 6.14
C MET A 149 9.32 4.97 6.87
N ALA A 150 8.79 6.19 6.94
CA ALA A 150 9.42 7.28 7.68
C ALA A 150 9.72 6.88 9.13
N LYS A 151 8.78 6.21 9.79
CA LYS A 151 8.98 5.69 11.16
C LYS A 151 10.03 4.59 11.20
N THR A 152 9.93 3.61 10.32
CA THR A 152 10.82 2.42 10.34
C THR A 152 12.25 2.80 9.96
N TRP A 153 12.44 3.66 8.96
CA TRP A 153 13.78 4.02 8.47
C TRP A 153 14.59 4.88 9.45
N LYS A 154 13.95 5.48 10.45
CA LYS A 154 14.67 6.14 11.58
C LYS A 154 15.56 5.16 12.35
N THR A 155 15.20 3.88 12.39
CA THR A 155 15.92 2.85 13.15
C THR A 155 16.41 1.68 12.31
N ASN A 156 15.61 1.24 11.33
CA ASN A 156 15.84 0.04 10.53
C ASN A 156 15.58 0.30 9.02
N PRO A 157 16.39 1.17 8.36
CA PRO A 157 16.31 1.35 6.91
C PRO A 157 16.87 0.14 6.16
N PRO A 158 16.58 -0.05 4.85
CA PRO A 158 17.17 -1.10 4.02
C PRO A 158 18.70 -1.10 4.02
N TYR A 159 19.30 0.09 4.06
CA TYR A 159 20.74 0.30 4.20
C TYR A 159 20.99 1.32 5.31
N SER A 160 21.98 1.08 6.16
CA SER A 160 22.26 1.94 7.34
C SER A 160 22.49 3.41 6.99
N ASN A 161 23.08 3.70 5.82
CA ASN A 161 23.31 5.06 5.31
C ASN A 161 22.02 5.75 4.81
N TRP A 162 20.88 5.04 4.72
CA TRP A 162 19.60 5.62 4.33
C TRP A 162 18.79 6.13 5.52
N LYS A 163 19.27 5.98 6.73
CA LYS A 163 18.60 6.44 7.95
C LYS A 163 18.18 7.92 7.90
N SER A 164 19.06 8.75 7.36
CA SER A 164 18.79 10.20 7.21
C SER A 164 17.66 10.52 6.21
N TYR A 165 17.33 9.59 5.32
CA TYR A 165 16.27 9.78 4.32
C TYR A 165 14.84 9.71 4.93
N ALA A 166 14.72 9.24 6.18
CA ALA A 166 13.44 9.15 6.88
C ALA A 166 12.72 10.50 7.01
N SER A 167 13.48 11.61 7.22
CA SER A 167 12.89 12.96 7.24
C SER A 167 12.33 13.36 5.88
N ALA A 168 13.04 13.10 4.77
CA ALA A 168 12.55 13.42 3.45
C ALA A 168 11.25 12.67 3.09
N ILE A 169 11.09 11.45 3.59
CA ILE A 169 9.82 10.70 3.44
C ILE A 169 8.70 11.38 4.26
N ASP A 170 9.00 11.83 5.46
CA ASP A 170 8.04 12.49 6.36
C ASP A 170 7.59 13.85 5.79
N ASP A 171 8.54 14.64 5.27
CA ASP A 171 8.29 15.92 4.61
C ASP A 171 7.42 15.73 3.36
N TYR A 172 7.76 14.75 2.51
CA TYR A 172 6.98 14.42 1.30
C TYR A 172 5.53 14.02 1.64
N LEU A 173 5.35 13.23 2.71
CA LEU A 173 4.02 12.88 3.22
C LEU A 173 3.29 14.14 3.72
N GLY A 174 3.97 15.01 4.47
CA GLY A 174 3.42 16.27 4.97
C GLY A 174 2.83 17.13 3.86
N ASP A 175 3.57 17.29 2.76
CA ASP A 175 3.11 18.05 1.58
C ASP A 175 1.85 17.43 0.95
N ILE A 176 1.79 16.09 0.86
CA ILE A 176 0.61 15.39 0.32
C ILE A 176 -0.61 15.60 1.23
N VAL A 177 -0.44 15.43 2.54
CA VAL A 177 -1.53 15.60 3.51
C VAL A 177 -2.03 17.04 3.54
N LEU A 178 -1.13 18.02 3.52
CA LEU A 178 -1.49 19.43 3.49
C LEU A 178 -2.28 19.80 2.24
N LYS A 179 -1.82 19.34 1.06
CA LYS A 179 -2.49 19.56 -0.22
C LYS A 179 -3.91 18.98 -0.26
N ASN A 180 -4.09 17.84 0.40
CA ASN A 180 -5.34 17.07 0.38
C ASN A 180 -6.21 17.26 1.63
N LYS A 181 -5.85 18.18 2.53
CA LYS A 181 -6.66 18.48 3.72
C LYS A 181 -8.04 19.01 3.30
N LEU A 182 -9.09 18.50 3.92
CA LEU A 182 -10.42 19.10 3.80
C LEU A 182 -10.46 20.46 4.50
N PRO A 183 -11.29 21.40 4.02
CA PRO A 183 -11.65 22.58 4.82
C PRO A 183 -12.15 22.21 6.21
N GLU A 184 -11.89 23.02 7.21
CA GLU A 184 -12.18 22.68 8.62
C GLU A 184 -13.68 22.60 8.93
N ASP A 185 -14.49 23.27 8.14
CA ASP A 185 -15.96 23.37 8.26
C ASP A 185 -16.70 22.27 7.47
N ILE A 186 -15.99 21.38 6.76
CA ILE A 186 -16.62 20.36 5.93
C ILE A 186 -16.27 18.96 6.45
N SER A 187 -17.30 18.19 6.81
CA SER A 187 -17.12 16.77 7.12
C SER A 187 -16.80 15.95 5.86
N VAL A 188 -16.16 14.79 6.04
CA VAL A 188 -15.92 13.89 4.89
C VAL A 188 -17.23 13.36 4.29
N ALA A 189 -18.30 13.23 5.09
CA ALA A 189 -19.63 12.85 4.63
C ALA A 189 -20.21 13.92 3.70
N ASP A 190 -20.17 15.18 4.11
CA ASP A 190 -20.67 16.30 3.28
C ASP A 190 -19.83 16.47 2.02
N TYR A 191 -18.51 16.31 2.16
CA TYR A 191 -17.62 16.36 1.00
C TYR A 191 -17.89 15.24 0.01
N TYR A 192 -18.07 14.00 0.47
CA TYR A 192 -18.51 12.88 -0.36
C TYR A 192 -19.84 13.18 -1.04
N LYS A 193 -20.87 13.54 -0.26
CA LYS A 193 -22.22 13.83 -0.77
C LYS A 193 -22.21 14.88 -1.88
N LYS A 194 -21.44 15.95 -1.69
CA LYS A 194 -21.28 17.03 -2.68
C LYS A 194 -20.65 16.56 -3.98
N ASN A 195 -19.75 15.55 -3.93
CA ASN A 195 -18.98 15.10 -5.08
C ASN A 195 -19.42 13.73 -5.61
N ALA A 196 -20.47 13.11 -5.06
CA ALA A 196 -20.85 11.73 -5.36
C ALA A 196 -21.12 11.49 -6.87
N GLU A 197 -21.81 12.43 -7.53
CA GLU A 197 -22.09 12.34 -8.97
C GLU A 197 -20.80 12.45 -9.81
N THR A 198 -19.88 13.35 -9.43
CA THR A 198 -18.59 13.48 -10.10
C THR A 198 -17.75 12.21 -9.95
N LEU A 199 -17.72 11.65 -8.74
CA LEU A 199 -16.98 10.41 -8.44
C LEU A 199 -17.53 9.20 -9.20
N ALA A 200 -18.85 9.10 -9.37
CA ALA A 200 -19.47 8.04 -10.15
C ALA A 200 -19.13 8.12 -11.65
N LYS A 201 -18.93 9.33 -12.19
CA LYS A 201 -18.60 9.58 -13.59
C LYS A 201 -17.09 9.55 -13.88
N ASP A 202 -16.28 10.03 -12.92
CA ASP A 202 -14.83 10.11 -12.97
C ASP A 202 -14.21 9.50 -11.70
N PRO A 203 -14.18 8.17 -11.61
CA PRO A 203 -13.75 7.49 -10.40
C PRO A 203 -12.26 7.67 -10.08
N VAL A 204 -11.44 8.04 -11.06
CA VAL A 204 -10.00 8.30 -10.91
C VAL A 204 -9.67 9.76 -10.62
N ASN A 205 -10.65 10.53 -10.16
CA ASN A 205 -10.50 11.95 -9.82
C ASN A 205 -9.60 12.15 -8.60
N ARG A 206 -8.28 12.18 -8.83
CA ARG A 206 -7.27 12.28 -7.77
C ARG A 206 -7.48 13.42 -6.78
N PRO A 207 -7.86 14.66 -7.19
CA PRO A 207 -8.14 15.75 -6.23
C PRO A 207 -9.25 15.42 -5.23
N ILE A 208 -10.31 14.73 -5.65
CA ILE A 208 -11.43 14.36 -4.78
C ILE A 208 -11.04 13.13 -3.94
N ASN A 209 -10.51 12.10 -4.58
CA ASN A 209 -10.08 10.85 -3.92
C ASN A 209 -9.02 11.12 -2.84
N GLY A 210 -8.04 11.99 -3.13
CA GLY A 210 -6.99 12.36 -2.18
C GLY A 210 -7.52 13.04 -0.92
N LYS A 211 -8.56 13.88 -1.04
CA LYS A 211 -9.18 14.53 0.13
C LYS A 211 -9.95 13.52 0.99
N ILE A 212 -10.70 12.60 0.38
CA ILE A 212 -11.39 11.53 1.09
C ILE A 212 -10.38 10.61 1.76
N ALA A 213 -9.32 10.22 1.05
CA ALA A 213 -8.24 9.39 1.58
C ALA A 213 -7.59 10.03 2.81
N THR A 214 -7.25 11.32 2.72
CA THR A 214 -6.63 12.05 3.84
C THR A 214 -7.56 12.12 5.05
N ALA A 215 -8.85 12.36 4.85
CA ALA A 215 -9.83 12.43 5.93
C ALA A 215 -10.05 11.07 6.63
N LEU A 216 -9.90 9.96 5.91
CA LEU A 216 -10.07 8.61 6.44
C LEU A 216 -8.78 7.98 6.97
N LEU A 217 -7.60 8.54 6.64
CA LEU A 217 -6.30 7.95 6.93
C LEU A 217 -6.12 7.59 8.41
N SER A 218 -6.52 8.47 9.32
CA SER A 218 -6.41 8.24 10.77
C SER A 218 -7.15 6.98 11.24
N SER A 219 -8.20 6.55 10.56
CA SER A 219 -8.94 5.33 10.91
C SER A 219 -8.09 4.09 10.72
N PHE A 220 -7.34 4.02 9.61
CA PHE A 220 -6.45 2.92 9.30
C PHE A 220 -5.11 3.01 10.07
N GLU A 221 -4.66 4.22 10.41
CA GLU A 221 -3.48 4.40 11.26
C GLU A 221 -3.69 3.92 12.69
N THR A 222 -4.88 4.16 13.23
CA THR A 222 -5.26 3.76 14.60
C THR A 222 -5.53 2.26 14.69
N ASN A 223 -6.04 1.66 13.61
CA ASN A 223 -6.45 0.26 13.57
C ASN A 223 -5.84 -0.43 12.32
N PRO A 224 -4.53 -0.54 12.21
CA PRO A 224 -3.87 -0.98 10.98
C PRO A 224 -4.14 -2.45 10.62
N GLU A 225 -4.57 -3.28 11.57
CA GLU A 225 -5.00 -4.66 11.32
C GLU A 225 -6.23 -4.74 10.40
N HIS A 226 -6.97 -3.65 10.27
CA HIS A 226 -8.13 -3.60 9.37
C HIS A 226 -7.75 -3.33 7.91
N TRP A 227 -6.47 -3.07 7.59
CA TRP A 227 -6.01 -3.14 6.20
C TRP A 227 -6.37 -4.47 5.56
N ALA A 228 -6.33 -5.58 6.29
CA ALA A 228 -6.73 -6.89 5.78
C ALA A 228 -8.19 -6.94 5.28
N SER A 229 -9.06 -6.01 5.69
CA SER A 229 -10.45 -5.97 5.23
C SER A 229 -10.59 -5.60 3.76
N ILE A 230 -9.66 -4.82 3.19
CA ILE A 230 -9.76 -4.41 1.78
C ILE A 230 -9.68 -5.59 0.81
N HIS A 231 -9.10 -6.71 1.26
CA HIS A 231 -9.08 -7.95 0.48
C HIS A 231 -10.48 -8.46 0.08
N TYR A 232 -11.50 -8.05 0.78
CA TYR A 232 -12.88 -8.48 0.58
C TYR A 232 -13.73 -7.47 -0.20
N ILE A 233 -13.20 -6.27 -0.49
CA ILE A 233 -13.98 -5.17 -1.04
C ILE A 233 -14.59 -5.46 -2.43
N ASN A 234 -13.91 -6.28 -3.24
CA ASN A 234 -14.33 -6.66 -4.58
C ASN A 234 -14.85 -8.11 -4.67
N ASN A 235 -15.20 -8.74 -3.53
CA ASN A 235 -15.66 -10.13 -3.53
C ASN A 235 -17.09 -10.30 -4.06
N GLY A 236 -17.94 -9.28 -3.93
CA GLY A 236 -19.33 -9.32 -4.37
C GLY A 236 -19.48 -9.52 -5.88
N LYS A 237 -20.72 -9.66 -6.32
CA LYS A 237 -21.06 -9.83 -7.74
C LYS A 237 -20.81 -8.52 -8.51
N ALA A 238 -19.68 -8.44 -9.18
CA ALA A 238 -19.15 -7.25 -9.87
C ALA A 238 -19.94 -6.81 -11.11
N LYS A 239 -21.10 -7.39 -11.43
CA LYS A 239 -21.80 -7.18 -12.71
C LYS A 239 -22.99 -6.22 -12.64
N GLU A 240 -23.38 -5.75 -11.46
CA GLU A 240 -24.51 -4.86 -11.28
C GLU A 240 -24.03 -3.48 -10.89
N GLU A 241 -24.67 -2.44 -11.38
CA GLU A 241 -24.48 -1.08 -10.89
C GLU A 241 -25.03 -0.99 -9.48
N LEU A 242 -24.10 -1.07 -8.50
CA LEU A 242 -24.44 -1.00 -7.08
C LEU A 242 -24.47 0.47 -6.64
N THR A 243 -25.44 0.81 -5.80
CA THR A 243 -25.32 2.05 -5.01
C THR A 243 -24.11 1.94 -4.08
N PHE A 244 -23.56 3.06 -3.63
CA PHE A 244 -22.41 3.03 -2.73
C PHE A 244 -22.72 2.33 -1.40
N GLU A 245 -23.95 2.48 -0.90
CA GLU A 245 -24.42 1.76 0.28
C GLU A 245 -24.39 0.23 0.06
N GLN A 246 -24.91 -0.24 -1.09
CA GLN A 246 -24.86 -1.67 -1.45
C GLN A 246 -23.44 -2.19 -1.61
N TYR A 247 -22.55 -1.36 -2.16
CA TYR A 247 -21.13 -1.70 -2.30
C TYR A 247 -20.46 -1.86 -0.93
N LEU A 248 -20.68 -0.94 0.00
CA LEU A 248 -20.16 -1.03 1.36
C LEU A 248 -20.80 -2.20 2.13
N LYS A 249 -22.11 -2.46 1.93
CA LYS A 249 -22.76 -3.62 2.52
C LYS A 249 -22.15 -4.93 2.02
N ASN A 250 -21.85 -5.04 0.73
CA ASN A 250 -21.15 -6.21 0.19
C ASN A 250 -19.76 -6.37 0.83
N TRP A 251 -19.00 -5.27 0.99
CA TRP A 251 -17.72 -5.31 1.70
C TRP A 251 -17.88 -5.83 3.14
N LEU A 252 -18.91 -5.38 3.84
CA LEU A 252 -19.24 -5.86 5.19
C LEU A 252 -19.54 -7.36 5.19
N ASP A 253 -20.49 -7.78 4.36
CA ASP A 253 -21.01 -9.16 4.32
C ASP A 253 -19.91 -10.19 3.91
N GLU A 254 -19.00 -9.80 3.02
CA GLU A 254 -17.89 -10.64 2.56
C GLU A 254 -16.69 -10.65 3.53
N SER A 255 -16.61 -9.68 4.42
CA SER A 255 -15.50 -9.54 5.37
C SER A 255 -15.68 -10.43 6.61
N PRO A 256 -14.59 -10.95 7.19
CA PRO A 256 -14.63 -11.60 8.49
C PRO A 256 -15.21 -10.69 9.57
N LYS A 257 -15.98 -11.24 10.52
CA LYS A 257 -16.68 -10.50 11.60
C LYS A 257 -15.77 -9.53 12.38
N LYS A 258 -14.49 -9.85 12.54
CA LYS A 258 -13.51 -8.99 13.22
C LYS A 258 -13.33 -7.62 12.56
N HIS A 259 -13.71 -7.45 11.29
CA HIS A 259 -13.63 -6.19 10.56
C HIS A 259 -14.96 -5.41 10.52
N HIS A 260 -16.08 -6.01 10.95
CA HIS A 260 -17.40 -5.42 10.78
C HIS A 260 -17.56 -4.07 11.49
N ILE A 261 -17.11 -3.95 12.75
CA ILE A 261 -17.18 -2.70 13.52
C ILE A 261 -16.40 -1.60 12.82
N PHE A 262 -15.23 -1.94 12.28
CA PHE A 262 -14.40 -0.99 11.53
C PHE A 262 -15.09 -0.55 10.23
N ILE A 263 -15.64 -1.48 9.44
CA ILE A 263 -16.35 -1.16 8.19
C ILE A 263 -17.56 -0.28 8.46
N HIS A 264 -18.35 -0.57 9.50
CA HIS A 264 -19.43 0.31 9.94
C HIS A 264 -18.92 1.71 10.31
N SER A 265 -17.76 1.81 10.95
CA SER A 265 -17.18 3.11 11.31
C SER A 265 -16.77 3.92 10.07
N ILE A 266 -16.20 3.28 9.05
CA ILE A 266 -15.85 3.93 7.77
C ILE A 266 -17.12 4.37 7.03
N ALA A 267 -18.13 3.49 6.93
CA ALA A 267 -19.42 3.83 6.32
C ALA A 267 -20.06 5.06 6.99
N ARG A 268 -20.12 5.07 8.32
CA ARG A 268 -20.68 6.18 9.11
C ARG A 268 -19.92 7.49 8.90
N LYS A 269 -18.59 7.45 8.80
CA LYS A 269 -17.77 8.63 8.47
C LYS A 269 -18.12 9.22 7.11
N LEU A 270 -18.56 8.38 6.17
CA LEU A 270 -19.03 8.79 4.84
C LEU A 270 -20.54 9.09 4.80
N GLY A 271 -21.22 9.08 5.95
CA GLY A 271 -22.66 9.38 6.04
C GLY A 271 -23.55 8.23 5.58
N ILE A 272 -23.03 7.00 5.51
CA ILE A 272 -23.77 5.79 5.10
C ILE A 272 -24.10 4.96 6.35
N SER A 273 -25.36 4.52 6.44
CA SER A 273 -25.85 3.62 7.48
C SER A 273 -25.93 2.19 6.93
N LEU A 274 -25.16 1.26 7.49
CA LEU A 274 -25.14 -0.15 7.12
C LEU A 274 -25.82 -1.00 8.18
#